data_5902cc085365f60d2078678f071c7a03
#
_entry.id   5902cc085365f60d2078678f071c7a03
#
_cell.length_a   1.000
_cell.length_b   1.000
_cell.length_c   1.000
_cell.angle_alpha   90.00
_cell.angle_beta   90.00
_cell.angle_gamma   90.00
#
_symmetry.space_group_name_H-M   'P 1'
#
loop_
_entity.id
_entity.type
_entity.pdbx_description
1 polymer ?
#
loop_
_entity_poly.entity_id
_entity_poly.type
_entity_poly.pdbx_seq_one_letter_code
_entity_poly.pdbx_strand_id
1 'polypeptide(L)'
;RRFRRQPVAMVAGLFVLLLILVAIIAPWIAPFDAENYFDYDRLNDGPSMMHWFGVDSLGRDIFSRVLVGAQISLAAGVFAVLMGAAIGTVLGLVAGYYEGWWDRIIMRICDVLFAFPGILLAIAVVAVMGSGMANVIIAVAVFSIPAFARLVRGNTLVLKQQTFIESARSMGASD
;
A
#
# COMPACT_ATOMS: atom_id res chain seq x y z
N ARG A 1 -24.66 9.53 1.19
CA ARG A 1 -25.89 9.05 1.88
C ARG A 1 -25.88 7.53 2.13
N ARG A 2 -25.38 6.68 1.23
CA ARG A 2 -25.30 5.20 1.41
C ARG A 2 -24.31 4.79 2.52
N PHE A 3 -23.17 5.45 2.63
CA PHE A 3 -22.14 5.17 3.65
C PHE A 3 -22.68 5.33 5.09
N ARG A 4 -23.45 6.40 5.35
CA ARG A 4 -24.06 6.66 6.67
C ARG A 4 -25.13 5.64 7.11
N ARG A 5 -25.60 4.78 6.20
CA ARG A 5 -26.57 3.71 6.50
C ARG A 5 -25.93 2.36 6.83
N GLN A 6 -24.60 2.28 6.75
CA GLN A 6 -23.85 1.04 7.06
C GLN A 6 -23.00 1.27 8.31
N PRO A 7 -23.47 0.84 9.50
CA PRO A 7 -22.78 1.10 10.76
C PRO A 7 -21.37 0.50 10.79
N VAL A 8 -21.18 -0.68 10.22
CA VAL A 8 -19.86 -1.34 10.12
C VAL A 8 -18.89 -0.49 9.31
N ALA A 9 -19.32 0.07 8.17
CA ALA A 9 -18.46 0.92 7.36
C ALA A 9 -18.10 2.24 8.07
N MET A 10 -19.03 2.78 8.87
CA MET A 10 -18.76 3.98 9.67
C MET A 10 -17.74 3.71 10.77
N VAL A 11 -17.89 2.60 11.51
CA VAL A 11 -16.93 2.21 12.56
C VAL A 11 -15.56 1.94 11.96
N ALA A 12 -15.49 1.19 10.88
CA ALA A 12 -14.22 0.93 10.18
C ALA A 12 -13.57 2.22 9.66
N GLY A 13 -14.36 3.13 9.08
CA GLY A 13 -13.87 4.42 8.61
C GLY A 13 -13.35 5.31 9.75
N LEU A 14 -14.06 5.33 10.89
CA LEU A 14 -13.63 6.06 12.09
C LEU A 14 -12.32 5.45 12.65
N PHE A 15 -12.21 4.14 12.69
CA PHE A 15 -11.00 3.45 13.13
C PHE A 15 -9.79 3.80 12.25
N VAL A 16 -9.96 3.74 10.93
CA VAL A 16 -8.89 4.12 9.99
C VAL A 16 -8.50 5.60 10.16
N LEU A 17 -9.49 6.49 10.32
CA LEU A 17 -9.23 7.90 10.57
C LEU A 17 -8.43 8.11 11.86
N LEU A 18 -8.79 7.40 12.93
CA LEU A 18 -8.09 7.46 14.21
C LEU A 18 -6.64 6.97 14.06
N LEU A 19 -6.41 5.86 13.35
CA LEU A 19 -5.05 5.38 13.07
C LEU A 19 -4.21 6.41 12.31
N ILE A 20 -4.79 7.06 11.31
CA ILE A 20 -4.11 8.11 10.54
C ILE A 20 -3.78 9.31 11.45
N LEU A 21 -4.73 9.74 12.27
CA LEU A 21 -4.50 10.84 13.22
C LEU A 21 -3.39 10.50 14.22
N VAL A 22 -3.44 9.31 14.83
CA VAL A 22 -2.39 8.84 15.74
C VAL A 22 -1.04 8.81 15.05
N ALA A 23 -0.96 8.30 13.82
CA ALA A 23 0.28 8.27 13.07
C ALA A 23 0.83 9.68 12.78
N ILE A 24 -0.04 10.64 12.43
CA ILE A 24 0.38 12.04 12.17
C ILE A 24 0.95 12.66 13.44
N ILE A 25 0.27 12.49 14.57
CA ILE A 25 0.67 13.13 15.84
C ILE A 25 1.71 12.30 16.63
N ALA A 26 2.05 11.08 16.16
CA ALA A 26 2.97 10.18 16.84
C ALA A 26 4.28 10.84 17.32
N PRO A 27 4.99 11.66 16.52
CA PRO A 27 6.23 12.30 16.97
C PRO A 27 6.07 13.24 18.15
N TRP A 28 4.87 13.80 18.36
CA TRP A 28 4.59 14.74 19.46
C TRP A 28 4.02 14.06 20.70
N ILE A 29 3.41 12.88 20.56
CA ILE A 29 2.81 12.15 21.69
C ILE A 29 3.69 10.99 22.18
N ALA A 30 4.72 10.61 21.44
CA ALA A 30 5.67 9.58 21.87
C ALA A 30 6.43 10.09 23.11
N PRO A 31 6.39 9.35 24.25
CA PRO A 31 7.05 9.80 25.49
C PRO A 31 8.58 9.89 25.37
N PHE A 32 9.16 9.05 24.51
CA PHE A 32 10.59 8.97 24.27
C PHE A 32 10.92 9.06 22.80
N ASP A 33 12.15 9.46 22.46
CA ASP A 33 12.65 9.41 21.08
C ASP A 33 12.76 7.94 20.62
N ALA A 34 12.00 7.57 19.62
CA ALA A 34 11.91 6.19 19.14
C ALA A 34 13.22 5.68 18.49
N GLU A 35 14.10 6.59 18.05
CA GLU A 35 15.36 6.26 17.37
C GLU A 35 16.58 6.35 18.28
N ASN A 36 16.64 7.36 19.16
CA ASN A 36 17.85 7.72 19.89
C ASN A 36 17.75 7.49 21.41
N TYR A 37 16.57 7.10 21.93
CA TYR A 37 16.43 6.81 23.36
C TYR A 37 16.75 5.35 23.66
N PHE A 38 17.64 5.12 24.66
CA PHE A 38 18.03 3.80 25.16
C PHE A 38 18.14 3.81 26.68
N ASP A 39 17.39 2.94 27.34
CA ASP A 39 17.46 2.69 28.79
C ASP A 39 18.15 1.34 29.04
N TYR A 40 19.43 1.36 29.20
CA TYR A 40 20.24 0.14 29.39
C TYR A 40 20.09 -0.49 30.77
N ASP A 41 19.54 0.24 31.75
CA ASP A 41 19.31 -0.27 33.09
C ASP A 41 18.03 -1.12 33.18
N ARG A 42 17.18 -1.04 32.16
CA ARG A 42 15.84 -1.69 32.13
C ARG A 42 15.62 -2.61 30.93
N LEU A 43 16.66 -3.26 30.47
CA LEU A 43 16.57 -4.19 29.33
C LEU A 43 15.54 -5.30 29.58
N ASN A 44 14.62 -5.48 28.62
CA ASN A 44 13.52 -6.44 28.68
C ASN A 44 12.56 -6.25 29.87
N ASP A 45 12.51 -5.07 30.47
CA ASP A 45 11.51 -4.78 31.49
C ASP A 45 10.10 -4.77 30.91
N GLY A 46 9.17 -5.33 31.67
CA GLY A 46 7.75 -5.34 31.33
C GLY A 46 7.11 -3.94 31.42
N PRO A 47 5.80 -3.86 31.12
CA PRO A 47 5.04 -2.62 31.20
C PRO A 47 5.15 -1.95 32.58
N SER A 48 5.37 -0.63 32.60
CA SER A 48 5.49 0.20 33.80
C SER A 48 4.83 1.56 33.57
N MET A 49 4.73 2.36 34.66
CA MET A 49 4.21 3.74 34.57
C MET A 49 5.08 4.64 33.70
N MET A 50 6.37 4.33 33.57
CA MET A 50 7.31 5.07 32.73
C MET A 50 7.34 4.53 31.30
N HIS A 51 7.34 3.22 31.12
CA HIS A 51 7.35 2.53 29.83
C HIS A 51 6.07 1.71 29.68
N TRP A 52 5.04 2.27 29.06
CA TRP A 52 3.71 1.69 29.01
C TRP A 52 3.64 0.28 28.39
N PHE A 53 4.48 0.01 27.40
CA PHE A 53 4.61 -1.33 26.77
C PHE A 53 5.91 -2.03 27.14
N GLY A 54 6.67 -1.46 28.10
CA GLY A 54 7.98 -1.97 28.49
C GLY A 54 9.11 -1.52 27.57
N VAL A 55 10.28 -2.13 27.80
CA VAL A 55 11.54 -1.86 27.11
C VAL A 55 12.02 -3.12 26.40
N ASP A 56 12.55 -2.98 25.19
CA ASP A 56 13.05 -4.11 24.42
C ASP A 56 14.48 -4.54 24.85
N SER A 57 15.00 -5.59 24.21
CA SER A 57 16.35 -6.11 24.49
C SER A 57 17.49 -5.15 24.18
N LEU A 58 17.21 -4.04 23.53
CA LEU A 58 18.19 -2.99 23.20
C LEU A 58 18.01 -1.72 24.04
N GLY A 59 17.10 -1.74 25.03
CA GLY A 59 16.83 -0.58 25.87
C GLY A 59 15.88 0.45 25.27
N ARG A 60 15.10 0.10 24.23
CA ARG A 60 14.23 1.06 23.51
C ARG A 60 12.80 0.96 24.03
N ASP A 61 12.14 2.12 24.19
CA ASP A 61 10.74 2.17 24.60
C ASP A 61 9.82 1.61 23.50
N ILE A 62 9.12 0.52 23.81
CA ILE A 62 8.28 -0.19 22.84
C ILE A 62 7.09 0.68 22.40
N PHE A 63 6.46 1.43 23.32
CA PHE A 63 5.29 2.25 23.00
C PHE A 63 5.63 3.36 22.00
N SER A 64 6.71 4.12 22.25
CA SER A 64 7.18 5.17 21.35
C SER A 64 7.51 4.60 19.96
N ARG A 65 8.14 3.43 19.91
CA ARG A 65 8.45 2.75 18.66
C ARG A 65 7.22 2.27 17.89
N VAL A 66 6.19 1.80 18.58
CA VAL A 66 4.91 1.41 17.94
C VAL A 66 4.24 2.63 17.31
N LEU A 67 4.22 3.77 18.00
CA LEU A 67 3.63 5.00 17.49
C LEU A 67 4.34 5.50 16.22
N VAL A 68 5.66 5.66 16.28
CA VAL A 68 6.46 6.13 15.13
C VAL A 68 6.49 5.07 14.02
N GLY A 69 6.57 3.78 14.37
CA GLY A 69 6.49 2.68 13.41
C GLY A 69 5.16 2.64 12.65
N ALA A 70 4.05 3.01 13.29
CA ALA A 70 2.75 3.13 12.62
C ALA A 70 2.77 4.23 11.55
N GLN A 71 3.38 5.39 11.81
CA GLN A 71 3.55 6.47 10.83
C GLN A 71 4.33 5.98 9.61
N ILE A 72 5.45 5.33 9.85
CA ILE A 72 6.33 4.79 8.80
C ILE A 72 5.58 3.74 7.95
N SER A 73 4.89 2.81 8.61
CA SER A 73 4.15 1.73 7.95
C SER A 73 2.98 2.25 7.10
N LEU A 74 2.23 3.23 7.62
CA LEU A 74 1.13 3.86 6.87
C LEU A 74 1.65 4.62 5.66
N ALA A 75 2.72 5.42 5.82
CA ALA A 75 3.33 6.14 4.72
C ALA A 75 3.83 5.16 3.64
N ALA A 76 4.58 4.13 4.02
CA ALA A 76 5.07 3.11 3.10
C ALA A 76 3.92 2.43 2.34
N GLY A 77 2.85 2.02 3.05
CA GLY A 77 1.69 1.37 2.43
C GLY A 77 0.96 2.27 1.44
N VAL A 78 0.70 3.53 1.82
CA VAL A 78 0.02 4.50 0.93
C VAL A 78 0.84 4.76 -0.33
N PHE A 79 2.13 5.07 -0.20
CA PHE A 79 2.98 5.34 -1.36
C PHE A 79 3.15 4.12 -2.27
N ALA A 80 3.31 2.92 -1.70
CA ALA A 80 3.41 1.70 -2.46
C ALA A 80 2.13 1.40 -3.26
N VAL A 81 0.97 1.53 -2.62
CA VAL A 81 -0.33 1.30 -3.28
C VAL A 81 -0.59 2.35 -4.36
N LEU A 82 -0.32 3.63 -4.10
CA LEU A 82 -0.50 4.69 -5.09
C LEU A 82 0.39 4.48 -6.31
N MET A 83 1.66 4.11 -6.11
CA MET A 83 2.59 3.82 -7.21
C MET A 83 2.15 2.58 -8.00
N GLY A 84 1.80 1.49 -7.32
CA GLY A 84 1.28 0.28 -7.95
C GLY A 84 -0.02 0.51 -8.71
N ALA A 85 -0.94 1.30 -8.13
CA ALA A 85 -2.20 1.68 -8.76
C ALA A 85 -1.98 2.55 -10.01
N ALA A 86 -1.09 3.55 -9.94
CA ALA A 86 -0.79 4.41 -11.06
C ALA A 86 -0.24 3.61 -12.26
N ILE A 87 0.81 2.81 -12.03
CA ILE A 87 1.43 1.98 -13.08
C ILE A 87 0.43 0.91 -13.57
N GLY A 88 -0.22 0.20 -12.65
CA GLY A 88 -1.17 -0.86 -12.98
C GLY A 88 -2.39 -0.32 -13.76
N THR A 89 -2.86 0.88 -13.41
CA THR A 89 -3.96 1.54 -14.16
C THR A 89 -3.55 1.82 -15.61
N VAL A 90 -2.39 2.40 -15.84
CA VAL A 90 -1.90 2.66 -17.20
C VAL A 90 -1.77 1.36 -17.99
N LEU A 91 -1.12 0.34 -17.41
CA LEU A 91 -0.96 -0.96 -18.06
C LEU A 91 -2.31 -1.63 -18.34
N GLY A 92 -3.25 -1.56 -17.39
CA GLY A 92 -4.58 -2.13 -17.52
C GLY A 92 -5.43 -1.43 -18.60
N LEU A 93 -5.34 -0.09 -18.69
CA LEU A 93 -5.98 0.68 -19.75
C LEU A 93 -5.42 0.30 -21.12
N VAL A 94 -4.10 0.26 -21.27
CA VAL A 94 -3.44 -0.13 -22.54
C VAL A 94 -3.87 -1.55 -22.94
N ALA A 95 -3.81 -2.50 -22.03
CA ALA A 95 -4.19 -3.88 -22.28
C ALA A 95 -5.67 -4.04 -22.67
N GLY A 96 -6.57 -3.37 -21.94
CA GLY A 96 -8.03 -3.44 -22.18
C GLY A 96 -8.48 -2.66 -23.41
N TYR A 97 -7.81 -1.55 -23.71
CA TYR A 97 -8.20 -0.70 -24.85
C TYR A 97 -7.70 -1.25 -26.18
N TYR A 98 -6.41 -1.53 -26.29
CA TYR A 98 -5.80 -2.00 -27.55
C TYR A 98 -5.98 -3.49 -27.78
N GLU A 99 -6.17 -4.29 -26.73
CA GLU A 99 -6.33 -5.75 -26.81
C GLU A 99 -5.15 -6.45 -27.56
N GLY A 100 -5.39 -7.63 -28.11
CA GLY A 100 -4.46 -8.34 -29.01
C GLY A 100 -3.08 -8.59 -28.43
N TRP A 101 -2.05 -8.01 -29.03
CA TRP A 101 -0.65 -8.25 -28.65
C TRP A 101 -0.27 -7.53 -27.36
N TRP A 102 -0.73 -6.29 -27.17
CA TRP A 102 -0.49 -5.52 -25.94
C TRP A 102 -1.08 -6.20 -24.71
N ASP A 103 -2.31 -6.67 -24.85
CA ASP A 103 -2.98 -7.41 -23.79
C ASP A 103 -2.20 -8.67 -23.41
N ARG A 104 -1.80 -9.46 -24.41
CA ARG A 104 -1.04 -10.70 -24.19
C ARG A 104 0.27 -10.48 -23.45
N ILE A 105 1.05 -9.46 -23.82
CA ILE A 105 2.33 -9.20 -23.18
C ILE A 105 2.14 -8.69 -21.78
N ILE A 106 1.30 -7.66 -21.59
CA ILE A 106 1.09 -7.06 -20.27
C ILE A 106 0.55 -8.09 -19.30
N MET A 107 -0.46 -8.88 -19.70
CA MET A 107 -1.00 -9.90 -18.83
C MET A 107 -0.01 -11.05 -18.56
N ARG A 108 0.82 -11.41 -19.52
CA ARG A 108 1.87 -12.42 -19.29
C ARG A 108 2.89 -11.95 -18.25
N ILE A 109 3.31 -10.69 -18.31
CA ILE A 109 4.19 -10.10 -17.28
C ILE A 109 3.47 -10.10 -15.92
N CYS A 110 2.21 -9.72 -15.86
CA CYS A 110 1.41 -9.78 -14.64
C CYS A 110 1.29 -11.21 -14.09
N ASP A 111 1.13 -12.21 -14.97
CA ASP A 111 1.06 -13.63 -14.57
C ASP A 111 2.36 -14.12 -13.97
N VAL A 112 3.50 -13.73 -14.55
CA VAL A 112 4.83 -14.05 -14.01
C VAL A 112 5.02 -13.42 -12.64
N LEU A 113 4.65 -12.16 -12.46
CA LEU A 113 4.74 -11.49 -11.16
C LEU A 113 3.85 -12.15 -10.10
N PHE A 114 2.66 -12.61 -10.46
CA PHE A 114 1.76 -13.33 -9.55
C PHE A 114 2.16 -14.77 -9.28
N ALA A 115 3.00 -15.38 -10.11
CA ALA A 115 3.51 -16.71 -9.85
C ALA A 115 4.44 -16.77 -8.63
N PHE A 116 5.03 -15.62 -8.26
CA PHE A 116 5.86 -15.51 -7.06
C PHE A 116 5.02 -15.16 -5.84
N PRO A 117 5.21 -15.83 -4.69
CA PRO A 117 4.66 -15.36 -3.41
C PRO A 117 5.13 -13.92 -3.14
N GLY A 118 4.18 -13.01 -2.85
CA GLY A 118 4.47 -11.58 -2.75
C GLY A 118 5.60 -11.22 -1.78
N ILE A 119 5.66 -11.93 -0.63
CA ILE A 119 6.74 -11.73 0.35
C ILE A 119 8.10 -12.10 -0.25
N LEU A 120 8.20 -13.20 -1.00
CA LEU A 120 9.46 -13.62 -1.61
C LEU A 120 9.91 -12.63 -2.69
N LEU A 121 8.98 -12.11 -3.49
CA LEU A 121 9.27 -11.08 -4.49
C LEU A 121 9.77 -9.80 -3.80
N ALA A 122 9.12 -9.37 -2.73
CA ALA A 122 9.55 -8.19 -1.98
C ALA A 122 10.95 -8.36 -1.38
N ILE A 123 11.25 -9.52 -0.79
CA ILE A 123 12.58 -9.84 -0.27
C ILE A 123 13.63 -9.83 -1.38
N ALA A 124 13.33 -10.43 -2.54
CA ALA A 124 14.23 -10.46 -3.67
C ALA A 124 14.55 -9.04 -4.20
N VAL A 125 13.54 -8.18 -4.31
CA VAL A 125 13.72 -6.78 -4.73
C VAL A 125 14.60 -6.03 -3.73
N VAL A 126 14.34 -6.15 -2.43
CA VAL A 126 15.14 -5.50 -1.39
C VAL A 126 16.56 -6.07 -1.33
N ALA A 127 16.75 -7.36 -1.56
CA ALA A 127 18.08 -7.97 -1.60
C ALA A 127 18.96 -7.40 -2.73
N VAL A 128 18.36 -7.07 -3.87
CA VAL A 128 19.07 -6.47 -5.02
C VAL A 128 19.26 -4.97 -4.84
N MET A 129 18.24 -4.25 -4.36
CA MET A 129 18.26 -2.78 -4.24
C MET A 129 18.90 -2.28 -2.94
N GLY A 130 19.09 -3.16 -1.97
CA GLY A 130 19.56 -2.81 -0.62
C GLY A 130 18.43 -2.45 0.34
N SER A 131 18.82 -2.25 1.62
CA SER A 131 17.91 -1.83 2.68
C SER A 131 17.50 -0.36 2.52
N GLY A 132 16.24 -0.04 2.85
CA GLY A 132 15.75 1.33 2.87
C GLY A 132 14.26 1.43 2.58
N MET A 133 13.62 2.47 3.12
CA MET A 133 12.18 2.71 2.98
C MET A 133 11.75 2.78 1.52
N ALA A 134 12.49 3.52 0.69
CA ALA A 134 12.20 3.66 -0.74
C ALA A 134 12.17 2.31 -1.46
N ASN A 135 13.13 1.44 -1.15
CA ASN A 135 13.24 0.12 -1.77
C ASN A 135 12.09 -0.81 -1.34
N VAL A 136 11.65 -0.72 -0.08
CA VAL A 136 10.45 -1.43 0.41
C VAL A 136 9.20 -0.93 -0.31
N ILE A 137 9.03 0.38 -0.48
CA ILE A 137 7.91 0.97 -1.21
C ILE A 137 7.88 0.45 -2.65
N ILE A 138 9.02 0.45 -3.34
CA ILE A 138 9.14 -0.07 -4.71
C ILE A 138 8.78 -1.56 -4.76
N ALA A 139 9.31 -2.36 -3.84
CA ALA A 139 9.04 -3.80 -3.77
C ALA A 139 7.54 -4.10 -3.63
N VAL A 140 6.87 -3.42 -2.71
CA VAL A 140 5.41 -3.58 -2.49
C VAL A 140 4.60 -3.03 -3.67
N ALA A 141 5.04 -1.93 -4.28
CA ALA A 141 4.39 -1.38 -5.47
C ALA A 141 4.45 -2.35 -6.65
N VAL A 142 5.61 -2.94 -6.94
CA VAL A 142 5.78 -3.93 -8.02
C VAL A 142 4.83 -5.11 -7.83
N PHE A 143 4.69 -5.61 -6.61
CA PHE A 143 3.74 -6.67 -6.28
C PHE A 143 2.28 -6.25 -6.48
N SER A 144 1.95 -4.97 -6.28
CA SER A 144 0.58 -4.44 -6.40
C SER A 144 0.15 -4.21 -7.87
N ILE A 145 1.09 -3.92 -8.77
CA ILE A 145 0.83 -3.60 -10.19
C ILE A 145 -0.12 -4.60 -10.86
N PRO A 146 0.11 -5.94 -10.80
CA PRO A 146 -0.74 -6.89 -11.50
C PRO A 146 -2.20 -6.88 -11.06
N ALA A 147 -2.47 -6.62 -9.76
CA ALA A 147 -3.82 -6.56 -9.23
C ALA A 147 -4.60 -5.39 -9.85
N PHE A 148 -4.01 -4.20 -9.87
CA PHE A 148 -4.61 -3.02 -10.48
C PHE A 148 -4.72 -3.16 -12.01
N ALA A 149 -3.70 -3.69 -12.67
CA ALA A 149 -3.72 -3.89 -14.12
C ALA A 149 -4.88 -4.80 -14.55
N ARG A 150 -5.09 -5.93 -13.87
CA ARG A 150 -6.21 -6.84 -14.16
C ARG A 150 -7.57 -6.21 -13.88
N LEU A 151 -7.70 -5.50 -12.76
CA LEU A 151 -8.95 -4.83 -12.39
C LEU A 151 -9.33 -3.77 -13.43
N VAL A 152 -8.40 -2.90 -13.81
CA VAL A 152 -8.62 -1.83 -14.77
C VAL A 152 -8.85 -2.39 -16.16
N ARG A 153 -8.07 -3.40 -16.60
CA ARG A 153 -8.32 -4.10 -17.88
C ARG A 153 -9.75 -4.64 -17.97
N GLY A 154 -10.21 -5.34 -16.93
CA GLY A 154 -11.57 -5.88 -16.91
C GLY A 154 -12.63 -4.79 -17.06
N ASN A 155 -12.50 -3.71 -16.31
CA ASN A 155 -13.40 -2.56 -16.40
C ASN A 155 -13.33 -1.87 -17.78
N THR A 156 -12.14 -1.74 -18.36
CA THR A 156 -11.95 -1.14 -19.70
C THR A 156 -12.67 -1.94 -20.78
N LEU A 157 -12.54 -3.27 -20.74
CA LEU A 157 -13.24 -4.15 -21.68
C LEU A 157 -14.78 -4.01 -21.59
N VAL A 158 -15.31 -3.91 -20.36
CA VAL A 158 -16.76 -3.70 -20.14
C VAL A 158 -17.20 -2.32 -20.62
N LEU A 159 -16.45 -1.28 -20.32
CA LEU A 159 -16.78 0.09 -20.74
C LEU A 159 -16.71 0.25 -22.25
N LYS A 160 -15.77 -0.40 -22.92
CA LYS A 160 -15.59 -0.35 -24.38
C LYS A 160 -16.81 -0.90 -25.15
N GLN A 161 -17.59 -1.77 -24.52
CA GLN A 161 -18.80 -2.39 -25.09
C GLN A 161 -20.08 -1.60 -24.79
N GLN A 162 -19.98 -0.43 -24.19
CA GLN A 162 -21.16 0.38 -23.89
C GLN A 162 -21.68 1.13 -25.15
N THR A 163 -22.99 1.23 -25.28
CA THR A 163 -23.65 1.86 -26.42
C THR A 163 -23.22 3.30 -26.69
N PHE A 164 -22.84 4.04 -25.65
CA PHE A 164 -22.35 5.41 -25.86
C PHE A 164 -20.99 5.45 -26.55
N ILE A 165 -20.12 4.46 -26.33
CA ILE A 165 -18.85 4.33 -27.03
C ILE A 165 -19.08 3.97 -28.50
N GLU A 166 -19.97 3.03 -28.79
CA GLU A 166 -20.36 2.68 -30.17
C GLU A 166 -20.95 3.88 -30.90
N SER A 167 -21.83 4.62 -30.22
CA SER A 167 -22.43 5.83 -30.80
C SER A 167 -21.35 6.90 -31.09
N ALA A 168 -20.42 7.12 -30.18
CA ALA A 168 -19.35 8.08 -30.40
C ALA A 168 -18.46 7.69 -31.60
N ARG A 169 -18.08 6.41 -31.70
CA ARG A 169 -17.33 5.90 -32.87
C ARG A 169 -18.10 6.05 -34.19
N SER A 170 -19.40 5.77 -34.18
CA SER A 170 -20.27 5.94 -35.37
C SER A 170 -20.35 7.41 -35.80
N MET A 171 -20.17 8.35 -34.90
CA MET A 171 -20.10 9.80 -35.18
C MET A 171 -18.70 10.28 -35.59
N GLY A 172 -17.70 9.36 -35.70
CA GLY A 172 -16.35 9.69 -36.16
C GLY A 172 -15.38 10.07 -35.04
N ALA A 173 -15.66 9.75 -33.76
CA ALA A 173 -14.70 9.92 -32.69
C ALA A 173 -13.48 9.02 -32.92
N SER A 174 -12.29 9.60 -32.87
CA SER A 174 -11.02 8.85 -32.91
C SER A 174 -10.67 8.26 -31.52
N ASP A 175 -9.73 7.33 -31.52
CA ASP A 175 -9.18 6.71 -30.32
C ASP A 175 -8.47 7.71 -29.40
#